data_a9a5d54e9d7109e4428edc12c6b83d34
#
_entry.id   a9a5d54e9d7109e4428edc12c6b83d34
#
_cell.length_a   1.000
_cell.length_b   1.000
_cell.length_c   1.000
_cell.angle_alpha   90.00
_cell.angle_beta   90.00
_cell.angle_gamma   90.00
#
_symmetry.space_group_name_H-M   'P 1'
#
loop_
_entity.id
_entity.type
_entity.pdbx_description
1 polymer ?
#
loop_
_entity_poly.entity_id
_entity_poly.type
_entity_poly.pdbx_seq_one_letter_code
_entity_poly.pdbx_strand_id
1 'polypeptide(L)'
;MQEKNIADKVSEKFPLIMSSGRLVEYEGGGEETRSNPWLAELQQESFVEINPKTAADRGIRNGERVWLSSPTGARINVQALVTERVAPDTVWMPFHFSGRWQGADMLAYYPKGAAPVVRGEAVNTATTYGYDSVTMMQETKTTICNVERA
;
A
#
# COMPACT_ATOMS: atom_id res chain seq x y z
N MET A 1 9.86 -15.66 15.91
CA MET A 1 9.22 -14.42 15.40
C MET A 1 7.75 -14.37 15.79
N GLN A 2 6.96 -15.39 15.49
CA GLN A 2 5.52 -15.45 15.77
C GLN A 2 5.20 -15.34 17.28
N GLU A 3 5.88 -16.07 18.13
CA GLU A 3 5.71 -16.00 19.60
C GLU A 3 5.99 -14.60 20.16
N LYS A 4 7.02 -13.92 19.64
CA LYS A 4 7.32 -12.54 20.01
C LYS A 4 6.21 -11.58 19.60
N ASN A 5 5.67 -11.73 18.38
CA ASN A 5 4.57 -10.89 17.90
C ASN A 5 3.30 -11.07 18.73
N ILE A 6 3.03 -12.28 19.21
CA ILE A 6 1.90 -12.55 20.12
C ILE A 6 2.16 -11.87 21.48
N ALA A 7 3.35 -12.04 22.05
CA ALA A 7 3.73 -11.43 23.33
C ALA A 7 3.69 -9.89 23.27
N ASP A 8 4.15 -9.31 22.18
CA ASP A 8 4.17 -7.85 21.95
C ASP A 8 2.81 -7.29 21.53
N LYS A 9 1.77 -8.12 21.40
CA LYS A 9 0.41 -7.75 20.98
C LYS A 9 0.39 -6.97 19.67
N VAL A 10 1.18 -7.41 18.71
CA VAL A 10 1.37 -6.71 17.43
C VAL A 10 0.05 -6.57 16.68
N SER A 11 -0.82 -7.57 16.72
CA SER A 11 -2.14 -7.54 16.09
C SER A 11 -3.11 -6.50 16.69
N GLU A 12 -2.93 -6.09 17.94
CA GLU A 12 -3.73 -5.01 18.54
C GLU A 12 -3.34 -3.64 17.94
N LYS A 13 -2.07 -3.47 17.61
CA LYS A 13 -1.55 -2.24 16.97
C LYS A 13 -1.78 -2.19 15.48
N PHE A 14 -1.78 -3.34 14.84
CA PHE A 14 -1.92 -3.52 13.38
C PHE A 14 -3.07 -4.50 13.08
N PRO A 15 -4.32 -4.07 13.30
CA PRO A 15 -5.48 -4.98 13.31
C PRO A 15 -6.02 -5.33 11.91
N LEU A 16 -5.47 -4.76 10.85
CA LEU A 16 -5.91 -4.99 9.48
C LEU A 16 -4.92 -5.88 8.74
N ILE A 17 -5.43 -6.62 7.77
CA ILE A 17 -4.63 -7.40 6.84
C ILE A 17 -4.53 -6.64 5.52
N MET A 18 -3.33 -6.29 5.10
CA MET A 18 -3.07 -5.73 3.79
C MET A 18 -2.76 -6.84 2.79
N SER A 19 -3.53 -6.87 1.71
CA SER A 19 -3.20 -7.63 0.51
C SER A 19 -2.75 -6.69 -0.61
N SER A 20 -1.98 -7.18 -1.57
CA SER A 20 -1.57 -6.41 -2.73
C SER A 20 -1.79 -7.16 -4.03
N GLY A 21 -2.00 -6.42 -5.11
CA GLY A 21 -2.31 -7.00 -6.39
C GLY A 21 -2.04 -6.07 -7.57
N ARG A 22 -2.55 -6.47 -8.73
CA ARG A 22 -2.39 -5.76 -10.00
C ARG A 22 -3.61 -4.91 -10.32
N LEU A 23 -3.35 -3.82 -11.04
CA LEU A 23 -4.36 -3.07 -11.77
C LEU A 23 -4.33 -3.49 -13.24
N VAL A 24 -5.48 -3.59 -13.86
CA VAL A 24 -5.60 -3.95 -15.28
C VAL A 24 -5.03 -2.86 -16.20
N GLU A 25 -5.00 -1.63 -15.72
CA GLU A 25 -4.48 -0.46 -16.43
C GLU A 25 -2.94 -0.42 -16.47
N TYR A 26 -2.27 -1.23 -15.64
CA TYR A 26 -0.82 -1.19 -15.46
C TYR A 26 -0.15 -2.51 -15.89
N GLU A 27 0.86 -2.38 -16.73
CA GLU A 27 1.71 -3.48 -17.16
C GLU A 27 2.78 -3.78 -16.10
N GLY A 28 3.12 -5.04 -15.90
CA GLY A 28 4.23 -5.51 -15.07
C GLY A 28 4.32 -4.86 -13.70
N GLY A 29 5.43 -4.24 -13.40
CA GLY A 29 5.65 -3.41 -12.20
C GLY A 29 5.08 -1.99 -12.32
N GLY A 30 4.59 -1.62 -13.50
CA GLY A 30 4.03 -0.30 -13.78
C GLY A 30 5.05 0.73 -14.28
N GLU A 31 6.30 0.34 -14.48
CA GLU A 31 7.37 1.25 -14.89
C GLU A 31 7.12 1.86 -16.26
N GLU A 32 6.67 1.08 -17.23
CA GLU A 32 6.34 1.56 -18.57
C GLU A 32 5.05 2.38 -18.57
N THR A 33 3.99 1.87 -17.91
CA THR A 33 2.69 2.54 -17.84
C THR A 33 2.79 3.89 -17.14
N ARG A 34 3.52 3.97 -16.03
CA ARG A 34 3.72 5.24 -15.29
C ARG A 34 4.45 6.30 -16.09
N SER A 35 5.22 5.90 -17.09
CA SER A 35 5.98 6.81 -17.96
C SER A 35 5.20 7.21 -19.20
N ASN A 36 4.04 6.59 -19.47
CA ASN A 36 3.19 6.87 -20.61
C ASN A 36 2.01 7.77 -20.20
N PRO A 37 1.93 9.04 -20.68
CA PRO A 37 0.89 9.98 -20.25
C PRO A 37 -0.53 9.46 -20.46
N TRP A 38 -0.81 8.82 -21.59
CA TRP A 38 -2.15 8.37 -21.94
C TRP A 38 -2.61 7.17 -21.10
N LEU A 39 -1.71 6.24 -20.81
CA LEU A 39 -2.02 5.11 -19.95
C LEU A 39 -2.13 5.55 -18.47
N ALA A 40 -1.30 6.49 -18.06
CA ALA A 40 -1.30 7.04 -16.70
C ALA A 40 -2.61 7.80 -16.37
N GLU A 41 -3.33 8.32 -17.37
CA GLU A 41 -4.63 8.96 -17.17
C GLU A 41 -5.70 8.00 -16.63
N LEU A 42 -5.57 6.71 -16.85
CA LEU A 42 -6.53 5.70 -16.40
C LEU A 42 -6.51 5.52 -14.87
N GLN A 43 -5.34 5.65 -14.25
CA GLN A 43 -5.16 5.57 -12.79
C GLN A 43 -3.92 6.36 -12.38
N GLN A 44 -4.10 7.59 -11.96
CA GLN A 44 -2.99 8.54 -11.75
C GLN A 44 -2.29 8.42 -10.40
N GLU A 45 -2.93 7.85 -9.39
CA GLU A 45 -2.42 7.88 -8.03
C GLU A 45 -2.57 6.54 -7.31
N SER A 46 -1.58 6.22 -6.46
CA SER A 46 -1.67 5.06 -5.59
C SER A 46 -2.77 5.24 -4.54
N PHE A 47 -3.47 4.18 -4.25
CA PHE A 47 -4.58 4.17 -3.31
C PHE A 47 -4.57 2.92 -2.44
N VAL A 48 -5.32 2.97 -1.36
CA VAL A 48 -5.67 1.82 -0.54
C VAL A 48 -7.19 1.66 -0.52
N GLU A 49 -7.67 0.47 -0.88
CA GLU A 49 -9.08 0.11 -0.73
C GLU A 49 -9.38 -0.19 0.73
N ILE A 50 -10.42 0.45 1.26
CA ILE A 50 -10.86 0.35 2.65
C ILE A 50 -12.36 0.09 2.68
N ASN A 51 -12.79 -0.88 3.47
CA ASN A 51 -14.22 -1.15 3.64
C ASN A 51 -14.94 0.05 4.28
N PRO A 52 -16.18 0.38 3.88
CA PRO A 52 -16.94 1.51 4.42
C PRO A 52 -17.08 1.48 5.94
N LYS A 53 -17.26 0.29 6.53
CA LYS A 53 -17.33 0.15 8.00
C LYS A 53 -16.01 0.55 8.64
N THR A 54 -14.90 0.03 8.15
CA THR A 54 -13.55 0.35 8.65
C THR A 54 -13.20 1.82 8.48
N ALA A 55 -13.58 2.41 7.35
CA ALA A 55 -13.39 3.82 7.08
C ALA A 55 -14.21 4.70 8.07
N ALA A 56 -15.47 4.35 8.30
CA ALA A 56 -16.33 5.05 9.25
C ALA A 56 -15.80 4.96 10.69
N ASP A 57 -15.42 3.77 11.16
CA ASP A 57 -14.87 3.54 12.50
C ASP A 57 -13.58 4.34 12.75
N ARG A 58 -12.86 4.73 11.69
CA ARG A 58 -11.60 5.49 11.73
C ARG A 58 -11.74 6.95 11.30
N GLY A 59 -12.97 7.39 10.97
CA GLY A 59 -13.24 8.74 10.51
C GLY A 59 -12.59 9.09 9.17
N ILE A 60 -12.32 8.10 8.32
CA ILE A 60 -11.71 8.24 7.00
C ILE A 60 -12.80 8.42 5.94
N ARG A 61 -12.64 9.41 5.07
CA ARG A 61 -13.54 9.63 3.93
C ARG A 61 -12.90 9.17 2.63
N ASN A 62 -13.74 8.85 1.66
CA ASN A 62 -13.26 8.53 0.32
C ASN A 62 -12.46 9.69 -0.28
N GLY A 63 -11.29 9.39 -0.85
CA GLY A 63 -10.39 10.39 -1.43
C GLY A 63 -9.44 11.08 -0.45
N GLU A 64 -9.61 10.91 0.87
CA GLU A 64 -8.69 11.49 1.86
C GLU A 64 -7.32 10.81 1.84
N ARG A 65 -6.29 11.55 2.21
CA ARG A 65 -4.96 10.99 2.47
C ARG A 65 -4.95 10.23 3.79
N VAL A 66 -4.32 9.07 3.75
CA VAL A 66 -4.15 8.20 4.92
C VAL A 66 -2.70 7.73 5.03
N TRP A 67 -2.30 7.44 6.24
CA TRP A 67 -1.08 6.71 6.51
C TRP A 67 -1.40 5.22 6.70
N LEU A 68 -0.79 4.37 5.91
CA LEU A 68 -0.75 2.93 6.13
C LEU A 68 0.60 2.59 6.76
N SER A 69 0.57 1.97 7.93
CA SER A 69 1.76 1.58 8.69
C SER A 69 1.80 0.07 8.92
N SER A 70 2.99 -0.48 9.08
CA SER A 70 3.21 -1.90 9.33
C SER A 70 4.19 -2.13 10.49
N PRO A 71 4.27 -3.36 11.04
CA PRO A 71 5.18 -3.70 12.13
C PRO A 71 6.67 -3.50 11.83
N THR A 72 7.04 -3.31 10.58
CA THR A 72 8.43 -2.99 10.19
C THR A 72 8.86 -1.60 10.65
N GLY A 73 7.93 -0.77 11.11
CA GLY A 73 8.14 0.65 11.41
C GLY A 73 8.00 1.56 10.18
N ALA A 74 7.81 0.99 9.01
CA ALA A 74 7.56 1.76 7.79
C ALA A 74 6.09 2.22 7.72
N ARG A 75 5.89 3.35 7.04
CA ARG A 75 4.56 3.87 6.71
C ARG A 75 4.56 4.44 5.30
N ILE A 76 3.43 4.40 4.66
CA ILE A 76 3.22 4.96 3.33
C ILE A 76 2.02 5.89 3.32
N ASN A 77 2.08 6.96 2.52
CA ASN A 77 1.02 7.96 2.41
C ASN A 77 0.28 7.78 1.08
N VAL A 78 -0.98 7.38 1.14
CA VAL A 78 -1.78 7.04 -0.04
C VAL A 78 -3.20 7.61 0.07
N GLN A 79 -3.93 7.59 -1.04
CA GLN A 79 -5.34 7.99 -1.07
C GLN A 79 -6.23 6.84 -0.61
N ALA A 80 -7.23 7.12 0.19
CA ALA A 80 -8.25 6.15 0.58
C ALA A 80 -9.30 5.98 -0.54
N LEU A 81 -9.53 4.75 -0.97
CA LEU A 81 -10.66 4.38 -1.82
C LEU A 81 -11.63 3.56 -0.97
N VAL A 82 -12.71 4.21 -0.54
CA VAL A 82 -13.74 3.54 0.29
C VAL A 82 -14.64 2.71 -0.60
N THR A 83 -14.63 1.39 -0.39
CA THR A 83 -15.34 0.43 -1.25
C THR A 83 -15.69 -0.86 -0.51
N GLU A 84 -16.80 -1.51 -0.90
CA GLU A 84 -17.22 -2.83 -0.38
C GLU A 84 -16.45 -4.01 -1.01
N ARG A 85 -15.49 -3.75 -1.90
CA ARG A 85 -14.69 -4.81 -2.55
C ARG A 85 -13.76 -5.55 -1.59
N VAL A 86 -13.48 -4.97 -0.43
CA VAL A 86 -12.66 -5.55 0.63
C VAL A 86 -13.47 -5.75 1.91
N ALA A 87 -13.12 -6.77 2.69
CA ALA A 87 -13.75 -7.04 3.99
C ALA A 87 -13.36 -5.98 5.04
N PRO A 88 -14.12 -5.82 6.15
CA PRO A 88 -13.82 -4.80 7.17
C PRO A 88 -12.46 -4.94 7.86
N ASP A 89 -11.90 -6.14 7.90
CA ASP A 89 -10.59 -6.44 8.48
C ASP A 89 -9.43 -6.42 7.46
N THR A 90 -9.75 -6.12 6.21
CA THR A 90 -8.80 -6.19 5.08
C THR A 90 -8.72 -4.87 4.35
N VAL A 91 -7.52 -4.54 3.89
CA VAL A 91 -7.26 -3.47 2.93
C VAL A 91 -6.48 -4.02 1.75
N TRP A 92 -6.62 -3.37 0.60
CA TRP A 92 -5.93 -3.79 -0.61
C TRP A 92 -5.20 -2.61 -1.27
N MET A 93 -4.00 -2.85 -1.80
CA MET A 93 -3.21 -1.85 -2.52
C MET A 93 -2.63 -2.40 -3.81
N PRO A 94 -2.58 -1.59 -4.89
CA PRO A 94 -1.83 -1.94 -6.08
C PRO A 94 -0.32 -1.74 -5.85
N PHE A 95 0.50 -2.61 -6.45
CA PHE A 95 1.97 -2.53 -6.32
C PHE A 95 2.67 -1.77 -7.45
N HIS A 96 1.93 -1.17 -8.37
CA HIS A 96 2.48 -0.55 -9.59
C HIS A 96 3.11 0.84 -9.40
N PHE A 97 3.08 1.39 -8.19
CA PHE A 97 3.49 2.76 -7.92
C PHE A 97 4.85 2.84 -7.22
N SER A 98 5.57 3.94 -7.49
CA SER A 98 6.82 4.30 -6.81
C SER A 98 7.11 5.79 -7.00
N GLY A 99 8.26 6.26 -6.50
CA GLY A 99 8.70 7.64 -6.64
C GLY A 99 8.43 8.51 -5.43
N ARG A 100 7.73 7.98 -4.43
CA ARG A 100 7.65 8.53 -3.07
C ARG A 100 8.18 7.51 -2.07
N TRP A 101 8.70 8.01 -0.98
CA TRP A 101 9.22 7.22 0.13
C TRP A 101 8.70 7.78 1.45
N GLN A 102 7.80 7.06 2.09
CA GLN A 102 7.20 7.43 3.37
C GLN A 102 6.69 8.90 3.38
N GLY A 103 5.97 9.26 2.32
CA GLY A 103 5.40 10.59 2.10
C GLY A 103 6.34 11.59 1.42
N ALA A 104 7.65 11.36 1.40
CA ALA A 104 8.60 12.24 0.74
C ALA A 104 8.64 11.99 -0.79
N ASP A 105 8.68 13.08 -1.56
CA ASP A 105 8.87 12.99 -3.02
C ASP A 105 10.37 12.77 -3.32
N MET A 106 10.66 11.69 -4.04
CA MET A 106 12.01 11.28 -4.38
C MET A 106 12.50 11.83 -5.74
N LEU A 107 11.75 12.76 -6.36
CA LEU A 107 12.09 13.30 -7.68
C LEU A 107 13.52 13.88 -7.77
N ALA A 108 14.00 14.48 -6.70
CA ALA A 108 15.35 15.03 -6.65
C ALA A 108 16.48 14.00 -6.86
N TYR A 109 16.17 12.71 -6.67
CA TYR A 109 17.12 11.61 -6.86
C TYR A 109 17.04 10.98 -8.24
N TYR A 110 16.07 11.38 -9.07
CA TYR A 110 16.00 10.92 -10.45
C TYR A 110 17.07 11.60 -11.31
N PRO A 111 17.57 10.91 -12.34
CA PRO A 111 18.45 11.54 -13.33
C PRO A 111 17.77 12.77 -13.96
N LYS A 112 18.58 13.77 -14.32
CA LYS A 112 18.08 14.98 -14.97
C LYS A 112 17.30 14.60 -16.25
N GLY A 113 16.07 15.08 -16.35
CA GLY A 113 15.16 14.79 -17.47
C GLY A 113 14.34 13.50 -17.34
N ALA A 114 14.59 12.66 -16.33
CA ALA A 114 13.82 11.46 -16.06
C ALA A 114 12.73 11.73 -15.03
N ALA A 115 11.63 12.36 -15.42
CA ALA A 115 10.48 12.58 -14.56
C ALA A 115 9.35 11.61 -14.92
N PRO A 116 8.99 10.64 -14.07
CA PRO A 116 7.84 9.78 -14.31
C PRO A 116 6.55 10.60 -14.26
N VAL A 117 5.59 10.26 -15.12
CA VAL A 117 4.28 10.93 -15.18
C VAL A 117 3.49 10.69 -13.90
N VAL A 118 3.50 9.45 -13.40
CA VAL A 118 2.79 9.05 -12.17
C VAL A 118 3.77 8.62 -11.11
N ARG A 119 3.58 9.17 -9.92
CA ARG A 119 4.35 8.82 -8.72
C ARG A 119 3.42 8.46 -7.58
N GLY A 120 3.81 7.48 -6.79
CA GLY A 120 3.08 7.04 -5.61
C GLY A 120 4.00 6.30 -4.65
N GLU A 121 3.42 5.73 -3.64
CA GLU A 121 4.15 4.91 -2.68
C GLU A 121 4.30 3.47 -3.18
N ALA A 122 5.48 2.90 -3.00
CA ALA A 122 5.70 1.48 -3.23
C ALA A 122 5.08 0.67 -2.07
N VAL A 123 4.12 -0.18 -2.38
CA VAL A 123 3.48 -1.04 -1.36
C VAL A 123 4.50 -1.90 -0.60
N ASN A 124 5.56 -2.31 -1.28
CA ASN A 124 6.63 -3.12 -0.67
C ASN A 124 7.39 -2.41 0.44
N THR A 125 7.29 -1.09 0.57
CA THR A 125 7.80 -0.35 1.74
C THR A 125 7.13 -0.81 3.04
N ALA A 126 5.83 -1.14 2.99
CA ALA A 126 5.05 -1.56 4.14
C ALA A 126 4.90 -3.08 4.28
N THR A 127 5.32 -3.90 3.31
CA THR A 127 5.20 -5.36 3.41
C THR A 127 6.13 -5.94 4.47
N THR A 128 5.68 -7.00 5.13
CA THR A 128 6.45 -7.74 6.12
C THR A 128 7.18 -8.93 5.48
N TYR A 129 8.12 -9.49 6.22
CA TYR A 129 8.81 -10.72 5.85
C TYR A 129 8.02 -11.92 6.38
N GLY A 130 7.34 -12.62 5.51
CA GLY A 130 6.69 -13.88 5.79
C GLY A 130 7.03 -14.92 4.75
N TYR A 131 6.99 -16.17 5.12
CA TYR A 131 7.11 -17.31 4.21
C TYR A 131 6.36 -18.51 4.79
N ASP A 132 5.80 -19.30 3.92
CA ASP A 132 5.24 -20.59 4.29
C ASP A 132 6.37 -21.53 4.71
N SER A 133 6.28 -22.11 5.91
CA SER A 133 7.35 -22.92 6.49
C SER A 133 7.54 -24.28 5.79
N VAL A 134 6.59 -24.71 4.99
CA VAL A 134 6.64 -25.99 4.25
C VAL A 134 7.17 -25.78 2.84
N THR A 135 6.63 -24.81 2.12
CA THR A 135 6.95 -24.56 0.72
C THR A 135 8.03 -23.50 0.52
N MET A 136 8.37 -22.75 1.57
CA MET A 136 9.29 -21.61 1.53
C MET A 136 8.81 -20.48 0.60
N MET A 137 7.54 -20.45 0.23
CA MET A 137 6.96 -19.38 -0.57
C MET A 137 6.81 -18.11 0.25
N GLN A 138 7.13 -16.99 -0.36
CA GLN A 138 6.99 -15.68 0.26
C GLN A 138 5.51 -15.30 0.43
N GLU A 139 5.16 -14.82 1.61
CA GLU A 139 3.81 -14.33 1.96
C GLU A 139 3.75 -12.79 2.00
N THR A 140 4.43 -12.12 1.12
CA THR A 140 4.49 -10.65 1.07
C THR A 140 3.15 -10.00 0.75
N LYS A 141 2.18 -10.76 0.25
CA LYS A 141 0.80 -10.27 -0.03
C LYS A 141 -0.15 -10.40 1.15
N THR A 142 0.34 -10.77 2.31
CA THR A 142 -0.46 -10.89 3.54
C THR A 142 0.32 -10.23 4.68
N THR A 143 0.16 -8.92 4.80
CA THR A 143 0.86 -8.10 5.80
C THR A 143 -0.14 -7.53 6.78
N ILE A 144 0.14 -7.62 8.08
CA ILE A 144 -0.66 -6.89 9.07
C ILE A 144 -0.30 -5.41 9.05
N CYS A 145 -1.31 -4.57 9.12
CA CYS A 145 -1.15 -3.13 9.01
C CYS A 145 -2.16 -2.35 9.86
N ASN A 146 -1.94 -1.05 9.94
CA ASN A 146 -2.93 -0.09 10.42
C ASN A 146 -3.09 1.04 9.42
N VAL A 147 -4.28 1.65 9.37
CA VAL A 147 -4.58 2.79 8.50
C VAL A 147 -5.16 3.92 9.35
N GLU A 148 -4.60 5.11 9.22
CA GLU A 148 -4.97 6.30 9.98
C GLU A 148 -5.05 7.51 9.04
N ARG A 149 -5.83 8.51 9.40
CA ARG A 149 -5.86 9.79 8.67
C ARG A 149 -4.48 10.44 8.66
N ALA A 150 -4.11 11.07 7.52
CA ALA A 150 -2.86 11.79 7.38
C ALA A 150 -2.90 13.18 8.03
#